data_43afcf50556431437ae72c4bb521f6cb
#
_entry.id   43afcf50556431437ae72c4bb521f6cb
#
_cell.length_a   1.000
_cell.length_b   1.000
_cell.length_c   1.000
_cell.angle_alpha   90.00
_cell.angle_beta   90.00
_cell.angle_gamma   90.00
#
_symmetry.space_group_name_H-M   'P 1'
#
loop_
_entity.id
_entity.type
_entity.pdbx_description
1 polymer ?
#
loop_
_entity_poly.entity_id
_entity_poly.type
_entity_poly.pdbx_seq_one_letter_code
_entity_poly.pdbx_strand_id
1 'polypeptide(L)'
;MKDVVIVGALRTPIGCFQGALSRHSAVELGSVVVKALVEKTGIDPHSVDEVILGQVLTAGTGQNPARQSAIRGGLPNTVSAITINDVCGSGLKALHLATQAIQCGEADVVIAGGQENMSRAPHVLTDSRTGAQLGNSQLIDSLVHDGLWDAFNDYHMGVKAENLAREFGISRELQDAWALSSQHKARKAIDSGRFRDEIVPVVTEHNGAARTVDTDEQPRVDASAEGLASLQPTFDRLGSVTAGNASSINDGAAAVMMMSEAKALELGLPILARIRAFASVGVDPALMGIAPVHATRRCLERAGWRLDDVDLIEANEAFAAQAISVGRVLEWDERRVNVNGGAIALGHPIGASGCRILVSLVHEMIKRDARKGLATLCIGGGQGVALAVERA
;
A
#
# COMPACT_ATOMS: atom_id res chain seq x y z
N MET A 1 9.90 19.47 18.29
CA MET A 1 10.02 18.05 17.86
C MET A 1 11.03 18.02 16.74
N LYS A 2 11.79 16.91 16.59
CA LYS A 2 12.71 16.73 15.45
C LYS A 2 11.90 16.70 14.15
N ASP A 3 12.36 17.39 13.10
CA ASP A 3 11.82 17.22 11.76
C ASP A 3 12.27 15.86 11.22
N VAL A 4 11.34 15.10 10.67
CA VAL A 4 11.57 13.75 10.13
C VAL A 4 11.52 13.80 8.62
N VAL A 5 12.54 13.21 7.99
CA VAL A 5 12.72 13.24 6.54
C VAL A 5 12.82 11.84 5.95
N ILE A 6 12.43 11.72 4.69
CA ILE A 6 12.62 10.54 3.85
C ILE A 6 13.86 10.78 3.00
N VAL A 7 14.83 9.87 3.07
CA VAL A 7 16.09 9.93 2.31
C VAL A 7 16.20 8.82 1.25
N GLY A 8 15.34 7.82 1.33
CA GLY A 8 15.22 6.73 0.35
C GLY A 8 13.80 6.23 0.28
N ALA A 9 13.30 5.92 -0.92
CA ALA A 9 11.96 5.41 -1.15
C ALA A 9 12.00 4.41 -2.31
N LEU A 10 11.66 3.14 -2.06
CA LEU A 10 11.75 2.06 -3.04
C LEU A 10 10.59 1.07 -2.87
N ARG A 11 10.28 0.34 -3.95
CA ARG A 11 9.34 -0.77 -3.95
C ARG A 11 9.76 -1.87 -4.91
N THR A 12 9.24 -3.06 -4.74
CA THR A 12 9.26 -4.08 -5.78
C THR A 12 8.29 -3.72 -6.92
N PRO A 13 8.38 -4.34 -8.09
CA PRO A 13 7.21 -4.42 -8.96
C PRO A 13 6.06 -5.09 -8.20
N ILE A 14 4.82 -4.84 -8.63
CA ILE A 14 3.63 -5.48 -8.09
C ILE A 14 3.29 -6.70 -8.97
N GLY A 15 3.30 -7.89 -8.36
CA GLY A 15 2.92 -9.14 -9.00
C GLY A 15 1.41 -9.36 -8.99
N CYS A 16 0.90 -10.01 -10.03
CA CYS A 16 -0.47 -10.53 -10.06
C CYS A 16 -0.64 -11.70 -9.08
N PHE A 17 -1.89 -11.97 -8.70
CA PHE A 17 -2.23 -13.19 -7.96
C PHE A 17 -1.75 -14.43 -8.72
N GLN A 18 -0.93 -15.25 -8.07
CA GLN A 18 -0.25 -16.40 -8.65
C GLN A 18 0.63 -16.09 -9.89
N GLY A 19 1.04 -14.83 -10.02
CA GLY A 19 1.91 -14.35 -11.09
C GLY A 19 3.40 -14.50 -10.81
N ALA A 20 4.20 -13.61 -11.40
CA ALA A 20 5.66 -13.70 -11.41
C ALA A 20 6.31 -13.69 -10.02
N LEU A 21 5.69 -13.02 -9.03
CA LEU A 21 6.20 -12.92 -7.66
C LEU A 21 5.64 -13.97 -6.71
N SER A 22 4.70 -14.81 -7.14
CA SER A 22 3.96 -15.75 -6.28
C SER A 22 4.84 -16.77 -5.54
N ARG A 23 6.03 -17.06 -6.05
CA ARG A 23 6.96 -18.01 -5.41
C ARG A 23 7.79 -17.39 -4.29
N HIS A 24 7.91 -16.06 -4.24
CA HIS A 24 8.59 -15.37 -3.16
C HIS A 24 7.68 -15.24 -1.94
N SER A 25 8.23 -15.41 -0.75
CA SER A 25 7.52 -15.00 0.48
C SER A 25 7.46 -13.49 0.59
N ALA A 26 6.52 -12.97 1.38
CA ALA A 26 6.49 -11.55 1.72
C ALA A 26 7.83 -11.07 2.32
N VAL A 27 8.45 -11.92 3.13
CA VAL A 27 9.77 -11.68 3.73
C VAL A 27 10.86 -11.51 2.67
N GLU A 28 10.90 -12.34 1.63
CA GLU A 28 11.88 -12.21 0.54
C GLU A 28 11.67 -10.91 -0.24
N LEU A 29 10.41 -10.55 -0.55
CA LEU A 29 10.09 -9.27 -1.20
C LEU A 29 10.50 -8.07 -0.35
N GLY A 30 10.19 -8.10 0.95
CA GLY A 30 10.62 -7.06 1.90
C GLY A 30 12.15 -6.96 2.02
N SER A 31 12.86 -8.10 2.02
CA SER A 31 14.32 -8.11 2.11
C SER A 31 15.00 -7.47 0.88
N VAL A 32 14.41 -7.62 -0.31
CA VAL A 32 14.90 -6.95 -1.54
C VAL A 32 14.85 -5.44 -1.38
N VAL A 33 13.75 -4.91 -0.86
CA VAL A 33 13.59 -3.45 -0.68
C VAL A 33 14.48 -2.92 0.43
N VAL A 34 14.58 -3.62 1.57
CA VAL A 34 15.48 -3.24 2.68
C VAL A 34 16.92 -3.16 2.20
N LYS A 35 17.40 -4.22 1.52
CA LYS A 35 18.75 -4.26 0.95
C LYS A 35 18.99 -3.10 -0.02
N ALA A 36 18.08 -2.89 -0.95
CA ALA A 36 18.22 -1.84 -1.95
C ALA A 36 18.21 -0.43 -1.36
N LEU A 37 17.46 -0.18 -0.27
CA LEU A 37 17.48 1.09 0.44
C LEU A 37 18.86 1.38 1.06
N VAL A 38 19.46 0.38 1.72
CA VAL A 38 20.80 0.50 2.30
C VAL A 38 21.84 0.75 1.20
N GLU A 39 21.80 -0.02 0.12
CA GLU A 39 22.72 0.13 -1.02
C GLU A 39 22.56 1.50 -1.71
N LYS A 40 21.32 1.94 -1.94
CA LYS A 40 21.04 3.22 -2.63
C LYS A 40 21.43 4.44 -1.81
N THR A 41 21.25 4.39 -0.50
CA THR A 41 21.64 5.50 0.40
C THR A 41 23.12 5.46 0.76
N GLY A 42 23.77 4.31 0.65
CA GLY A 42 25.16 4.12 1.06
C GLY A 42 25.41 4.25 2.57
N ILE A 43 24.33 4.18 3.36
CA ILE A 43 24.43 4.25 4.83
C ILE A 43 25.10 2.98 5.39
N ASP A 44 25.87 3.13 6.45
CA ASP A 44 26.34 1.99 7.22
C ASP A 44 25.14 1.21 7.78
N PRO A 45 24.96 -0.08 7.46
CA PRO A 45 23.87 -0.90 7.99
C PRO A 45 23.78 -0.89 9.51
N HIS A 46 24.90 -0.68 10.22
CA HIS A 46 24.96 -0.54 11.68
C HIS A 46 24.33 0.77 12.21
N SER A 47 24.09 1.75 11.34
CA SER A 47 23.43 3.01 11.70
C SER A 47 21.90 2.91 11.69
N VAL A 48 21.33 1.81 11.22
CA VAL A 48 19.88 1.58 11.25
C VAL A 48 19.49 1.09 12.64
N ASP A 49 18.59 1.80 13.31
CA ASP A 49 18.12 1.47 14.66
C ASP A 49 16.97 0.47 14.64
N GLU A 50 16.02 0.65 13.72
CA GLU A 50 14.80 -0.13 13.69
C GLU A 50 14.24 -0.35 12.29
N VAL A 51 13.54 -1.48 12.10
CA VAL A 51 12.73 -1.79 10.90
C VAL A 51 11.28 -2.01 11.31
N ILE A 52 10.35 -1.24 10.73
CA ILE A 52 8.90 -1.37 10.98
C ILE A 52 8.22 -1.72 9.65
N LEU A 53 7.75 -2.95 9.50
CA LEU A 53 7.05 -3.37 8.28
C LEU A 53 5.64 -3.85 8.57
N GLY A 54 4.69 -3.36 7.76
CA GLY A 54 3.34 -3.89 7.70
C GLY A 54 3.29 -5.23 6.99
N GLN A 55 2.53 -6.16 7.55
CA GLN A 55 2.12 -7.40 6.88
C GLN A 55 0.83 -7.90 7.50
N VAL A 56 -0.17 -8.20 6.68
CA VAL A 56 -1.51 -8.64 7.13
C VAL A 56 -1.58 -10.16 7.22
N LEU A 57 -1.14 -10.85 6.17
CA LEU A 57 -1.25 -12.29 6.04
C LEU A 57 0.01 -12.96 6.59
N THR A 58 0.00 -13.18 7.91
CA THR A 58 1.19 -13.68 8.63
C THR A 58 1.14 -15.16 8.97
N ALA A 59 0.03 -15.87 8.69
CA ALA A 59 -0.08 -17.29 8.98
C ALA A 59 1.00 -18.10 8.24
N GLY A 60 1.77 -18.90 8.98
CA GLY A 60 2.82 -19.77 8.43
C GLY A 60 4.09 -19.04 7.95
N THR A 61 4.23 -17.72 8.14
CA THR A 61 5.40 -16.95 7.69
C THR A 61 6.58 -16.96 8.67
N GLY A 62 6.44 -17.61 9.81
CA GLY A 62 7.45 -17.66 10.88
C GLY A 62 7.37 -16.46 11.83
N GLN A 63 8.33 -16.40 12.75
CA GLN A 63 8.36 -15.34 13.75
C GLN A 63 8.76 -14.00 13.14
N ASN A 64 8.00 -12.96 13.45
CA ASN A 64 8.30 -11.56 13.13
C ASN A 64 8.82 -11.37 11.68
N PRO A 65 7.96 -11.39 10.67
CA PRO A 65 8.36 -11.25 9.27
C PRO A 65 9.24 -10.03 8.98
N ALA A 66 8.99 -8.88 9.62
CA ALA A 66 9.84 -7.69 9.47
C ALA A 66 11.27 -7.94 9.93
N ARG A 67 11.46 -8.70 11.04
CA ARG A 67 12.79 -9.09 11.51
C ARG A 67 13.50 -10.00 10.51
N GLN A 68 12.79 -10.95 9.93
CA GLN A 68 13.35 -11.81 8.91
C GLN A 68 13.78 -11.00 7.67
N SER A 69 12.96 -10.03 7.24
CA SER A 69 13.29 -9.15 6.11
C SER A 69 14.49 -8.26 6.40
N ALA A 70 14.60 -7.72 7.60
CA ALA A 70 15.75 -6.93 8.04
C ALA A 70 17.07 -7.70 7.94
N ILE A 71 17.12 -8.90 8.53
CA ILE A 71 18.32 -9.74 8.53
C ILE A 71 18.67 -10.23 7.12
N ARG A 72 17.67 -10.72 6.36
CA ARG A 72 17.89 -11.14 4.96
C ARG A 72 18.26 -9.99 4.05
N GLY A 73 17.82 -8.78 4.37
CA GLY A 73 18.20 -7.53 3.69
C GLY A 73 19.62 -7.05 4.01
N GLY A 74 20.36 -7.77 4.88
CA GLY A 74 21.76 -7.48 5.20
C GLY A 74 21.97 -6.56 6.39
N LEU A 75 20.92 -6.27 7.17
CA LEU A 75 21.08 -5.50 8.41
C LEU A 75 21.67 -6.38 9.52
N PRO A 76 22.48 -5.80 10.43
CA PRO A 76 23.09 -6.54 11.53
C PRO A 76 22.06 -7.00 12.57
N ASN A 77 22.44 -8.01 13.35
CA ASN A 77 21.60 -8.59 14.40
C ASN A 77 21.23 -7.61 15.52
N THR A 78 21.91 -6.49 15.61
CA THR A 78 21.66 -5.42 16.60
C THR A 78 20.45 -4.57 16.26
N VAL A 79 20.02 -4.52 14.99
CA VAL A 79 18.85 -3.73 14.55
C VAL A 79 17.58 -4.36 15.09
N SER A 80 16.73 -3.60 15.76
CA SER A 80 15.41 -4.10 16.16
C SER A 80 14.43 -4.13 14.99
N ALA A 81 13.36 -4.93 15.09
CA ALA A 81 12.32 -4.93 14.07
C ALA A 81 10.95 -5.31 14.62
N ILE A 82 9.89 -4.76 14.07
CA ILE A 82 8.52 -5.08 14.41
C ILE A 82 7.66 -5.24 13.16
N THR A 83 6.79 -6.24 13.18
CA THR A 83 5.73 -6.43 12.19
C THR A 83 4.42 -5.87 12.74
N ILE A 84 3.75 -5.04 11.96
CA ILE A 84 2.46 -4.45 12.35
C ILE A 84 1.35 -4.86 11.38
N ASN A 85 0.12 -4.90 11.89
CA ASN A 85 -1.09 -5.14 11.10
C ASN A 85 -2.13 -4.04 11.42
N ASP A 86 -2.38 -3.19 10.45
CA ASP A 86 -3.47 -2.22 10.38
C ASP A 86 -4.20 -2.41 9.03
N VAL A 87 -4.35 -3.67 8.62
CA VAL A 87 -4.89 -4.11 7.33
C VAL A 87 -4.27 -3.29 6.17
N CYS A 88 -5.07 -2.70 5.27
CA CYS A 88 -4.58 -1.91 4.13
C CYS A 88 -3.71 -0.71 4.55
N GLY A 89 -3.88 -0.20 5.76
CA GLY A 89 -3.15 0.93 6.32
C GLY A 89 -1.76 0.62 6.84
N SER A 90 -1.41 -0.68 7.00
CA SER A 90 -0.19 -1.14 7.68
C SER A 90 1.08 -0.42 7.18
N GLY A 91 1.27 -0.35 5.86
CA GLY A 91 2.45 0.28 5.29
C GLY A 91 2.58 1.77 5.63
N LEU A 92 1.47 2.53 5.63
CA LEU A 92 1.50 3.94 5.98
C LEU A 92 1.57 4.15 7.51
N LYS A 93 0.97 3.25 8.28
CA LYS A 93 1.05 3.22 9.74
C LYS A 93 2.47 2.97 10.24
N ALA A 94 3.23 2.12 9.56
CA ALA A 94 4.64 1.90 9.85
C ALA A 94 5.45 3.20 9.81
N LEU A 95 5.21 4.07 8.83
CA LEU A 95 5.87 5.37 8.74
C LEU A 95 5.45 6.32 9.87
N HIS A 96 4.19 6.26 10.28
CA HIS A 96 3.74 7.04 11.44
C HIS A 96 4.48 6.63 12.72
N LEU A 97 4.61 5.32 12.96
CA LEU A 97 5.35 4.81 14.12
C LEU A 97 6.83 5.18 14.04
N ALA A 98 7.46 5.04 12.88
CA ALA A 98 8.83 5.48 12.65
C ALA A 98 9.01 6.98 12.91
N THR A 99 8.06 7.80 12.44
CA THR A 99 8.07 9.26 12.73
C THR A 99 8.03 9.53 14.22
N GLN A 100 7.17 8.82 14.96
CA GLN A 100 7.06 8.96 16.42
C GLN A 100 8.36 8.53 17.12
N ALA A 101 8.94 7.38 16.76
CA ALA A 101 10.20 6.90 17.33
C ALA A 101 11.33 7.94 17.15
N ILE A 102 11.48 8.50 15.95
CA ILE A 102 12.50 9.53 15.65
C ILE A 102 12.21 10.82 16.42
N GLN A 103 10.96 11.27 16.47
CA GLN A 103 10.57 12.49 17.19
C GLN A 103 10.76 12.38 18.71
N CYS A 104 10.53 11.20 19.27
CA CYS A 104 10.74 10.91 20.69
C CYS A 104 12.22 10.69 21.05
N GLY A 105 13.09 10.51 20.05
CA GLY A 105 14.52 10.25 20.25
C GLY A 105 14.87 8.81 20.60
N GLU A 106 13.92 7.87 20.37
CA GLU A 106 14.13 6.42 20.54
C GLU A 106 14.95 5.82 19.41
N ALA A 107 14.89 6.44 18.20
CA ALA A 107 15.65 6.06 17.03
C ALA A 107 16.11 7.30 16.26
N ASP A 108 17.22 7.18 15.53
CA ASP A 108 17.67 8.22 14.60
C ASP A 108 17.43 7.80 13.14
N VAL A 109 17.58 6.52 12.81
CA VAL A 109 17.41 5.97 11.44
C VAL A 109 16.45 4.77 11.48
N VAL A 110 15.35 4.85 10.76
CA VAL A 110 14.33 3.79 10.69
C VAL A 110 14.01 3.44 9.23
N ILE A 111 13.93 2.16 8.92
CA ILE A 111 13.33 1.67 7.67
C ILE A 111 11.89 1.30 7.96
N ALA A 112 10.95 1.97 7.29
CA ALA A 112 9.52 1.78 7.50
C ALA A 112 8.80 1.49 6.18
N GLY A 113 7.80 0.60 6.23
CA GLY A 113 7.04 0.26 5.03
C GLY A 113 6.11 -0.92 5.21
N GLY A 114 6.00 -1.74 4.17
CA GLY A 114 5.19 -2.96 4.24
C GLY A 114 5.55 -3.95 3.14
N GLN A 115 5.15 -5.18 3.38
CA GLN A 115 5.37 -6.33 2.51
C GLN A 115 4.12 -7.22 2.54
N GLU A 116 3.80 -7.84 1.43
CA GLU A 116 2.70 -8.78 1.35
C GLU A 116 2.93 -9.79 0.23
N ASN A 117 2.55 -11.02 0.46
CA ASN A 117 2.35 -11.98 -0.62
C ASN A 117 1.00 -12.67 -0.42
N MET A 118 0.00 -12.18 -1.14
CA MET A 118 -1.37 -12.70 -1.05
C MET A 118 -1.51 -14.03 -1.76
N SER A 119 -0.64 -14.32 -2.74
CA SER A 119 -0.59 -15.61 -3.45
C SER A 119 -0.19 -16.79 -2.56
N ARG A 120 0.50 -16.51 -1.45
CA ARG A 120 1.00 -17.54 -0.53
C ARG A 120 0.23 -17.62 0.79
N ALA A 121 -0.84 -16.88 0.94
CA ALA A 121 -1.70 -17.01 2.12
C ALA A 121 -2.22 -18.44 2.23
N PRO A 122 -1.99 -19.12 3.36
CA PRO A 122 -2.38 -20.52 3.50
C PRO A 122 -3.86 -20.68 3.85
N HIS A 123 -4.40 -21.85 3.58
CA HIS A 123 -5.64 -22.29 4.24
C HIS A 123 -5.30 -22.79 5.63
N VAL A 124 -6.11 -22.44 6.62
CA VAL A 124 -5.92 -22.78 8.02
C VAL A 124 -7.05 -23.67 8.54
N LEU A 125 -6.69 -24.61 9.42
CA LEU A 125 -7.63 -25.45 10.15
C LEU A 125 -7.67 -24.96 11.60
N THR A 126 -8.71 -24.21 11.97
CA THR A 126 -8.81 -23.52 13.26
C THR A 126 -8.93 -24.49 14.44
N ASP A 127 -9.64 -25.61 14.27
CA ASP A 127 -9.95 -26.55 15.33
C ASP A 127 -8.93 -27.71 15.45
N SER A 128 -7.79 -27.63 14.75
CA SER A 128 -6.82 -28.73 14.67
C SER A 128 -6.20 -29.14 16.02
N ARG A 129 -6.05 -28.17 16.96
CA ARG A 129 -5.42 -28.46 18.28
C ARG A 129 -6.29 -29.31 19.21
N THR A 130 -7.61 -29.17 19.11
CA THR A 130 -8.56 -29.96 19.89
C THR A 130 -8.87 -31.30 19.22
N GLY A 131 -8.41 -31.48 17.98
CA GLY A 131 -8.68 -32.66 17.15
C GLY A 131 -10.07 -32.68 16.56
N ALA A 132 -10.22 -33.26 15.38
CA ALA A 132 -11.53 -33.56 14.78
C ALA A 132 -12.06 -34.86 15.40
N GLN A 133 -13.12 -34.74 16.21
CA GLN A 133 -13.67 -35.92 16.89
C GLN A 133 -14.67 -36.70 16.01
N LEU A 134 -15.65 -35.99 15.43
CA LEU A 134 -16.68 -36.57 14.56
C LEU A 134 -17.17 -35.51 13.55
N GLY A 135 -17.30 -35.89 12.29
CA GLY A 135 -17.77 -35.00 11.22
C GLY A 135 -16.65 -34.36 10.40
N ASN A 136 -17.03 -33.44 9.50
CA ASN A 136 -16.11 -32.78 8.59
C ASN A 136 -15.44 -31.57 9.26
N SER A 137 -14.18 -31.31 8.91
CA SER A 137 -13.49 -30.06 9.23
C SER A 137 -13.45 -29.17 8.01
N GLN A 138 -13.52 -27.85 8.22
CA GLN A 138 -13.39 -26.84 7.16
C GLN A 138 -12.00 -26.23 7.18
N LEU A 139 -11.41 -26.07 6.00
CA LEU A 139 -10.24 -25.23 5.79
C LEU A 139 -10.72 -23.80 5.49
N ILE A 140 -10.19 -22.82 6.22
CA ILE A 140 -10.48 -21.41 6.04
C ILE A 140 -9.37 -20.79 5.20
N ASP A 141 -9.73 -20.12 4.11
CA ASP A 141 -8.81 -19.31 3.33
C ASP A 141 -8.41 -18.06 4.12
N SER A 142 -7.18 -18.02 4.63
CA SER A 142 -6.72 -16.88 5.42
C SER A 142 -6.61 -15.59 4.63
N LEU A 143 -6.42 -15.65 3.30
CA LEU A 143 -6.44 -14.47 2.44
C LEU A 143 -7.80 -13.78 2.50
N VAL A 144 -8.86 -14.55 2.35
CA VAL A 144 -10.22 -14.02 2.40
C VAL A 144 -10.60 -13.64 3.82
N HIS A 145 -10.41 -14.55 4.77
CA HIS A 145 -10.89 -14.38 6.16
C HIS A 145 -10.19 -13.23 6.90
N ASP A 146 -8.86 -13.14 6.80
CA ASP A 146 -8.07 -12.17 7.55
C ASP A 146 -7.85 -10.85 6.76
N GLY A 147 -7.91 -10.91 5.43
CA GLY A 147 -7.61 -9.77 4.57
C GLY A 147 -8.81 -9.09 3.92
N LEU A 148 -9.85 -9.86 3.54
CA LEU A 148 -10.92 -9.39 2.65
C LEU A 148 -12.33 -9.55 3.21
N TRP A 149 -12.48 -10.11 4.42
CA TRP A 149 -13.76 -10.32 5.08
C TRP A 149 -14.02 -9.30 6.18
N ASP A 150 -15.24 -8.78 6.24
CA ASP A 150 -15.64 -7.88 7.33
C ASP A 150 -16.07 -8.67 8.57
N ALA A 151 -15.23 -8.60 9.61
CA ALA A 151 -15.48 -9.28 10.87
C ALA A 151 -16.69 -8.75 11.66
N PHE A 152 -17.21 -7.57 11.32
CA PHE A 152 -18.34 -6.93 12.02
C PHE A 152 -19.70 -7.21 11.37
N ASN A 153 -19.73 -7.26 10.04
CA ASN A 153 -20.96 -7.41 9.27
C ASN A 153 -21.05 -8.74 8.50
N ASP A 154 -20.02 -9.60 8.63
CA ASP A 154 -19.98 -10.95 8.06
C ASP A 154 -20.20 -11.00 6.54
N TYR A 155 -19.46 -10.14 5.79
CA TYR A 155 -19.48 -10.14 4.34
C TYR A 155 -18.14 -9.68 3.75
N HIS A 156 -17.94 -9.92 2.45
CA HIS A 156 -16.72 -9.53 1.73
C HIS A 156 -16.61 -8.00 1.60
N MET A 157 -15.35 -7.47 1.57
CA MET A 157 -15.07 -6.03 1.40
C MET A 157 -15.76 -5.40 0.19
N GLY A 158 -15.99 -6.17 -0.90
CA GLY A 158 -16.72 -5.70 -2.08
C GLY A 158 -18.16 -5.28 -1.80
N VAL A 159 -18.82 -5.89 -0.81
CA VAL A 159 -20.17 -5.45 -0.39
C VAL A 159 -20.14 -4.05 0.21
N LYS A 160 -19.05 -3.67 0.90
CA LYS A 160 -18.87 -2.29 1.38
C LYS A 160 -18.75 -1.29 0.23
N ALA A 161 -18.13 -1.68 -0.88
CA ALA A 161 -18.10 -0.85 -2.07
C ALA A 161 -19.49 -0.68 -2.70
N GLU A 162 -20.32 -1.74 -2.69
CA GLU A 162 -21.72 -1.65 -3.10
C GLU A 162 -22.53 -0.73 -2.16
N ASN A 163 -22.26 -0.76 -0.84
CA ASN A 163 -22.89 0.16 0.11
C ASN A 163 -22.59 1.61 -0.25
N LEU A 164 -21.31 1.92 -0.57
CA LEU A 164 -20.91 3.26 -0.99
C LEU A 164 -21.52 3.64 -2.34
N ALA A 165 -21.56 2.72 -3.30
CA ALA A 165 -22.17 2.97 -4.60
C ALA A 165 -23.64 3.38 -4.43
N ARG A 166 -24.39 2.70 -3.55
CA ARG A 166 -25.78 3.02 -3.22
C ARG A 166 -25.90 4.35 -2.47
N GLU A 167 -25.12 4.54 -1.39
CA GLU A 167 -25.18 5.73 -0.53
C GLU A 167 -24.88 7.02 -1.30
N PHE A 168 -23.87 6.98 -2.17
CA PHE A 168 -23.40 8.15 -2.95
C PHE A 168 -23.96 8.21 -4.37
N GLY A 169 -24.88 7.31 -4.76
CA GLY A 169 -25.49 7.29 -6.10
C GLY A 169 -24.44 7.16 -7.21
N ILE A 170 -23.46 6.26 -7.06
CA ILE A 170 -22.39 6.03 -8.03
C ILE A 170 -22.79 4.91 -8.98
N SER A 171 -23.02 5.24 -10.25
CA SER A 171 -23.42 4.27 -11.24
C SER A 171 -22.27 3.33 -11.64
N ARG A 172 -22.62 2.23 -12.31
CA ARG A 172 -21.66 1.28 -12.89
C ARG A 172 -20.75 1.96 -13.91
N GLU A 173 -21.31 2.79 -14.77
CA GLU A 173 -20.59 3.51 -15.84
C GLU A 173 -19.53 4.45 -15.25
N LEU A 174 -19.84 5.15 -14.16
CA LEU A 174 -18.87 6.00 -13.48
C LEU A 174 -17.71 5.18 -12.88
N GLN A 175 -18.01 4.02 -12.30
CA GLN A 175 -16.99 3.13 -11.75
C GLN A 175 -16.09 2.57 -12.85
N ASP A 176 -16.65 2.13 -13.96
CA ASP A 176 -15.90 1.61 -15.11
C ASP A 176 -15.07 2.71 -15.78
N ALA A 177 -15.58 3.94 -15.89
CA ALA A 177 -14.83 5.07 -16.43
C ALA A 177 -13.63 5.44 -15.54
N TRP A 178 -13.80 5.41 -14.21
CA TRP A 178 -12.68 5.59 -13.27
C TRP A 178 -11.62 4.50 -13.44
N ALA A 179 -12.04 3.25 -13.48
CA ALA A 179 -11.14 2.10 -13.65
C ALA A 179 -10.36 2.18 -14.98
N LEU A 180 -11.03 2.52 -16.07
CA LEU A 180 -10.40 2.71 -17.37
C LEU A 180 -9.36 3.85 -17.33
N SER A 181 -9.70 4.96 -16.69
CA SER A 181 -8.77 6.07 -16.49
C SER A 181 -7.53 5.64 -15.71
N SER A 182 -7.69 4.85 -14.63
CA SER A 182 -6.58 4.30 -13.85
C SER A 182 -5.68 3.41 -14.71
N GLN A 183 -6.25 2.51 -15.53
CA GLN A 183 -5.50 1.66 -16.45
C GLN A 183 -4.70 2.47 -17.48
N HIS A 184 -5.32 3.47 -18.11
CA HIS A 184 -4.66 4.32 -19.09
C HIS A 184 -3.51 5.13 -18.49
N LYS A 185 -3.70 5.69 -17.27
CA LYS A 185 -2.65 6.41 -16.53
C LYS A 185 -1.48 5.48 -16.19
N ALA A 186 -1.75 4.28 -15.69
CA ALA A 186 -0.72 3.30 -15.33
C ALA A 186 0.08 2.85 -16.57
N ARG A 187 -0.61 2.55 -17.68
CA ARG A 187 0.04 2.19 -18.93
C ARG A 187 0.95 3.30 -19.44
N LYS A 188 0.45 4.53 -19.49
CA LYS A 188 1.24 5.71 -19.90
C LYS A 188 2.47 5.90 -19.00
N ALA A 189 2.32 5.70 -17.68
CA ALA A 189 3.41 5.82 -16.73
C ALA A 189 4.49 4.74 -16.97
N ILE A 190 4.10 3.49 -17.21
CA ILE A 190 5.02 2.41 -17.55
C ILE A 190 5.77 2.71 -18.85
N ASP A 191 5.05 3.04 -19.94
CA ASP A 191 5.62 3.29 -21.24
C ASP A 191 6.59 4.48 -21.25
N SER A 192 6.33 5.49 -20.42
CA SER A 192 7.19 6.66 -20.24
C SER A 192 8.28 6.48 -19.15
N GLY A 193 8.37 5.32 -18.52
CA GLY A 193 9.39 4.99 -17.53
C GLY A 193 9.25 5.74 -16.20
N ARG A 194 8.03 6.18 -15.83
CA ARG A 194 7.80 6.94 -14.58
C ARG A 194 8.17 6.16 -13.33
N PHE A 195 8.05 4.83 -13.36
CA PHE A 195 8.31 3.96 -12.19
C PHE A 195 9.74 3.44 -12.08
N ARG A 196 10.64 3.74 -13.05
CA ARG A 196 12.01 3.18 -13.08
C ARG A 196 12.86 3.48 -11.86
N ASP A 197 12.72 4.68 -11.29
CA ASP A 197 13.56 5.12 -10.16
C ASP A 197 13.08 4.58 -8.81
N GLU A 198 11.83 4.09 -8.76
CA GLU A 198 11.20 3.57 -7.54
C GLU A 198 11.18 2.04 -7.47
N ILE A 199 11.22 1.36 -8.63
CA ILE A 199 11.17 -0.11 -8.69
C ILE A 199 12.54 -0.73 -8.53
N VAL A 200 12.66 -1.66 -7.58
CA VAL A 200 13.80 -2.56 -7.42
C VAL A 200 13.47 -3.87 -8.13
N PRO A 201 14.25 -4.28 -9.13
CA PRO A 201 14.01 -5.54 -9.82
C PRO A 201 14.10 -6.74 -8.88
N VAL A 202 13.21 -7.72 -9.08
CA VAL A 202 13.18 -8.98 -8.35
C VAL A 202 13.61 -10.11 -9.29
N VAL A 203 14.61 -10.87 -8.89
CA VAL A 203 15.01 -12.07 -9.64
C VAL A 203 14.15 -13.24 -9.18
N THR A 204 13.41 -13.84 -10.10
CA THR A 204 12.56 -15.02 -9.87
C THR A 204 13.04 -16.18 -10.75
N GLU A 205 12.61 -17.38 -10.42
CA GLU A 205 12.87 -18.55 -11.25
C GLU A 205 11.61 -18.94 -12.04
N HIS A 206 11.74 -19.07 -13.34
CA HIS A 206 10.67 -19.57 -14.21
C HIS A 206 11.22 -20.70 -15.09
N ASN A 207 10.62 -21.89 -14.99
CA ASN A 207 11.02 -23.08 -15.74
C ASN A 207 12.52 -23.41 -15.62
N GLY A 208 13.09 -23.25 -14.42
CA GLY A 208 14.51 -23.52 -14.15
C GLY A 208 15.50 -22.43 -14.64
N ALA A 209 14.99 -21.31 -15.18
CA ALA A 209 15.79 -20.19 -15.61
C ALA A 209 15.52 -18.93 -14.76
N ALA A 210 16.58 -18.19 -14.42
CA ALA A 210 16.44 -16.90 -13.74
C ALA A 210 15.77 -15.89 -14.68
N ARG A 211 14.74 -15.21 -14.18
CA ARG A 211 14.03 -14.12 -14.85
C ARG A 211 14.01 -12.90 -13.94
N THR A 212 14.35 -11.74 -14.48
CA THR A 212 14.18 -10.47 -13.77
C THR A 212 12.79 -9.91 -14.01
N VAL A 213 12.10 -9.55 -12.94
CA VAL A 213 10.82 -8.84 -12.95
C VAL A 213 11.10 -7.42 -12.47
N ASP A 214 10.90 -6.43 -13.34
CA ASP A 214 11.21 -5.01 -13.13
C ASP A 214 10.07 -4.06 -13.50
N THR A 215 8.90 -4.64 -13.80
CA THR A 215 7.71 -3.90 -14.25
C THR A 215 6.48 -4.46 -13.53
N ASP A 216 5.54 -3.58 -13.17
CA ASP A 216 4.26 -3.97 -12.58
C ASP A 216 3.48 -4.86 -13.54
N GLU A 217 3.03 -6.02 -13.06
CA GLU A 217 2.44 -7.08 -13.88
C GLU A 217 0.93 -6.88 -14.12
N GLN A 218 0.25 -6.16 -13.22
CA GLN A 218 -1.20 -6.05 -13.18
C GLN A 218 -1.82 -5.15 -14.28
N PRO A 219 -1.19 -4.03 -14.75
CA PRO A 219 -1.80 -3.13 -15.72
C PRO A 219 -2.15 -3.82 -17.04
N ARG A 220 -3.40 -3.67 -17.48
CA ARG A 220 -3.94 -4.31 -18.68
C ARG A 220 -3.69 -3.44 -19.90
N VAL A 221 -3.05 -4.01 -20.92
CA VAL A 221 -2.75 -3.31 -22.17
C VAL A 221 -3.98 -3.14 -23.08
N ASP A 222 -4.98 -3.97 -22.89
CA ASP A 222 -6.22 -4.09 -23.69
C ASP A 222 -7.46 -3.58 -22.95
N ALA A 223 -7.28 -2.80 -21.88
CA ALA A 223 -8.40 -2.24 -21.14
C ALA A 223 -9.26 -1.35 -22.03
N SER A 224 -10.56 -1.64 -22.11
CA SER A 224 -11.54 -0.88 -22.90
C SER A 224 -12.86 -0.70 -22.15
N ALA A 225 -13.64 0.30 -22.55
CA ALA A 225 -14.96 0.55 -21.97
C ALA A 225 -15.91 -0.64 -22.20
N GLU A 226 -15.86 -1.23 -23.39
CA GLU A 226 -16.67 -2.40 -23.75
C GLU A 226 -16.27 -3.63 -22.94
N GLY A 227 -14.96 -3.83 -22.73
CA GLY A 227 -14.43 -4.92 -21.90
C GLY A 227 -14.90 -4.81 -20.46
N LEU A 228 -14.83 -3.61 -19.86
CA LEU A 228 -15.32 -3.36 -18.52
C LEU A 228 -16.84 -3.53 -18.40
N ALA A 229 -17.61 -2.98 -19.34
CA ALA A 229 -19.08 -3.08 -19.36
C ALA A 229 -19.58 -4.53 -19.46
N SER A 230 -18.81 -5.42 -20.09
CA SER A 230 -19.17 -6.85 -20.23
C SER A 230 -19.04 -7.66 -18.94
N LEU A 231 -18.31 -7.16 -17.92
CA LEU A 231 -18.08 -7.86 -16.66
C LEU A 231 -19.35 -7.92 -15.81
N GLN A 232 -19.56 -9.06 -15.18
CA GLN A 232 -20.69 -9.24 -14.25
C GLN A 232 -20.35 -8.70 -12.87
N PRO A 233 -21.32 -8.18 -12.10
CA PRO A 233 -21.15 -7.85 -10.70
C PRO A 233 -20.65 -9.06 -9.91
N THR A 234 -19.67 -8.84 -9.01
CA THR A 234 -18.96 -9.93 -8.32
C THR A 234 -19.53 -10.21 -6.93
N PHE A 235 -19.98 -9.19 -6.22
CA PHE A 235 -20.32 -9.29 -4.78
C PHE A 235 -21.83 -9.23 -4.50
N ASP A 236 -22.58 -8.61 -5.36
CA ASP A 236 -24.04 -8.53 -5.33
C ASP A 236 -24.56 -8.71 -6.77
N ARG A 237 -25.50 -9.65 -6.98
CA ARG A 237 -26.03 -9.93 -8.33
C ARG A 237 -26.72 -8.71 -8.97
N LEU A 238 -27.25 -7.81 -8.17
CA LEU A 238 -27.89 -6.56 -8.58
C LEU A 238 -26.96 -5.35 -8.37
N GLY A 239 -25.70 -5.61 -8.08
CA GLY A 239 -24.70 -4.61 -7.79
C GLY A 239 -24.03 -4.02 -9.02
N SER A 240 -22.99 -3.25 -8.77
CA SER A 240 -22.23 -2.51 -9.77
C SER A 240 -20.73 -2.76 -9.71
N VAL A 241 -20.25 -3.38 -8.62
CA VAL A 241 -18.82 -3.65 -8.40
C VAL A 241 -18.41 -4.93 -9.11
N THR A 242 -17.41 -4.83 -9.96
CA THR A 242 -16.89 -5.95 -10.78
C THR A 242 -15.40 -6.16 -10.51
N ALA A 243 -14.85 -7.25 -11.02
CA ALA A 243 -13.40 -7.47 -11.02
C ALA A 243 -12.61 -6.43 -11.84
N GLY A 244 -13.27 -5.65 -12.70
CA GLY A 244 -12.65 -4.61 -13.51
C GLY A 244 -12.59 -3.24 -12.84
N ASN A 245 -13.50 -2.95 -11.89
CA ASN A 245 -13.58 -1.69 -11.17
C ASN A 245 -13.25 -1.81 -9.66
N ALA A 246 -12.63 -2.93 -9.28
CA ALA A 246 -12.05 -3.22 -7.98
C ALA A 246 -10.54 -3.40 -8.10
N SER A 247 -9.79 -3.14 -7.02
CA SER A 247 -8.38 -3.53 -6.95
C SER A 247 -8.23 -5.05 -6.93
N SER A 248 -7.11 -5.55 -7.42
CA SER A 248 -6.81 -6.97 -7.49
C SER A 248 -6.05 -7.45 -6.24
N ILE A 249 -5.90 -8.77 -6.16
CA ILE A 249 -5.07 -9.48 -5.19
C ILE A 249 -3.63 -9.53 -5.73
N ASN A 250 -2.65 -9.10 -4.93
CA ASN A 250 -1.30 -8.87 -5.44
C ASN A 250 -0.21 -9.21 -4.42
N ASP A 251 1.01 -9.29 -4.93
CA ASP A 251 2.24 -9.54 -4.20
C ASP A 251 3.19 -8.35 -4.37
N GLY A 252 3.84 -7.90 -3.30
CA GLY A 252 4.79 -6.79 -3.40
C GLY A 252 5.27 -6.26 -2.05
N ALA A 253 6.28 -5.41 -2.09
CA ALA A 253 6.83 -4.72 -0.93
C ALA A 253 7.22 -3.29 -1.27
N ALA A 254 7.12 -2.40 -0.29
CA ALA A 254 7.57 -1.02 -0.39
C ALA A 254 8.12 -0.55 0.95
N ALA A 255 9.21 0.18 0.94
CA ALA A 255 9.77 0.77 2.16
C ALA A 255 10.45 2.11 1.87
N VAL A 256 10.57 2.92 2.92
CA VAL A 256 11.31 4.17 2.92
C VAL A 256 12.35 4.15 4.04
N MET A 257 13.45 4.85 3.84
CA MET A 257 14.43 5.15 4.89
C MET A 257 14.15 6.53 5.43
N MET A 258 13.93 6.61 6.73
CA MET A 258 13.55 7.81 7.47
C MET A 258 14.57 8.14 8.55
N MET A 259 14.80 9.42 8.79
CA MET A 259 15.67 9.87 9.86
C MET A 259 15.32 11.31 10.28
N SER A 260 15.96 11.80 11.35
CA SER A 260 15.88 13.23 11.65
C SER A 260 16.58 14.04 10.55
N GLU A 261 16.09 15.25 10.26
CA GLU A 261 16.73 16.13 9.27
C GLU A 261 18.19 16.42 9.64
N ALA A 262 18.47 16.62 10.92
CA ALA A 262 19.85 16.81 11.39
C ALA A 262 20.76 15.62 11.03
N LYS A 263 20.26 14.38 11.17
CA LYS A 263 21.02 13.17 10.81
C LYS A 263 21.21 13.05 9.31
N ALA A 264 20.22 13.39 8.52
CA ALA A 264 20.34 13.39 7.05
C ALA A 264 21.41 14.38 6.57
N LEU A 265 21.44 15.57 7.15
CA LEU A 265 22.46 16.59 6.85
C LEU A 265 23.85 16.17 7.33
N GLU A 266 23.97 15.58 8.52
CA GLU A 266 25.23 15.01 9.03
C GLU A 266 25.82 13.97 8.08
N LEU A 267 24.97 13.10 7.51
CA LEU A 267 25.36 12.03 6.61
C LEU A 267 25.48 12.50 5.13
N GLY A 268 25.15 13.76 4.83
CA GLY A 268 25.16 14.31 3.47
C GLY A 268 24.14 13.64 2.53
N LEU A 269 23.05 13.09 3.06
CA LEU A 269 22.04 12.38 2.29
C LEU A 269 21.01 13.35 1.67
N PRO A 270 20.54 13.08 0.46
CA PRO A 270 19.50 13.88 -0.15
C PRO A 270 18.17 13.71 0.58
N ILE A 271 17.50 14.82 0.91
CA ILE A 271 16.17 14.82 1.49
C ILE A 271 15.15 14.77 0.35
N LEU A 272 14.43 13.65 0.24
CA LEU A 272 13.40 13.48 -0.79
C LEU A 272 12.10 14.19 -0.42
N ALA A 273 11.70 14.10 0.85
CA ALA A 273 10.53 14.79 1.41
C ALA A 273 10.62 14.85 2.94
N ARG A 274 9.89 15.81 3.55
CA ARG A 274 9.66 15.93 5.00
C ARG A 274 8.28 15.41 5.35
N ILE A 275 8.14 14.68 6.47
CA ILE A 275 6.83 14.31 7.02
C ILE A 275 6.25 15.55 7.72
N ARG A 276 5.06 15.98 7.29
CA ARG A 276 4.39 17.16 7.85
C ARG A 276 3.31 16.81 8.85
N ALA A 277 2.48 15.83 8.51
CA ALA A 277 1.40 15.38 9.38
C ALA A 277 0.98 13.95 9.03
N PHE A 278 0.35 13.30 10.01
CA PHE A 278 -0.31 12.02 9.87
C PHE A 278 -1.64 12.04 10.63
N ALA A 279 -2.65 11.33 10.10
CA ALA A 279 -3.90 11.09 10.79
C ALA A 279 -4.41 9.65 10.58
N SER A 280 -4.93 9.05 11.64
CA SER A 280 -5.77 7.85 11.61
C SER A 280 -7.15 8.20 12.17
N VAL A 281 -8.19 7.62 11.60
CA VAL A 281 -9.58 7.81 12.01
C VAL A 281 -10.36 6.51 11.92
N GLY A 282 -11.45 6.40 12.69
CA GLY A 282 -12.43 5.34 12.57
C GLY A 282 -13.75 5.89 12.03
N VAL A 283 -14.50 5.04 11.30
CA VAL A 283 -15.85 5.29 10.81
C VAL A 283 -16.68 4.01 10.94
N ASP A 284 -17.97 4.06 10.61
CA ASP A 284 -18.79 2.85 10.50
C ASP A 284 -18.12 1.82 9.57
N PRO A 285 -17.88 0.58 10.04
CA PRO A 285 -17.30 -0.48 9.22
C PRO A 285 -18.04 -0.73 7.91
N ALA A 286 -19.37 -0.58 7.88
CA ALA A 286 -20.18 -0.76 6.67
C ALA A 286 -19.86 0.27 5.57
N LEU A 287 -19.32 1.42 5.94
CA LEU A 287 -18.96 2.54 5.07
C LEU A 287 -17.45 2.82 5.10
N MET A 288 -16.61 1.83 5.34
CA MET A 288 -15.15 2.00 5.52
C MET A 288 -14.49 2.87 4.45
N GLY A 289 -14.96 2.78 3.20
CA GLY A 289 -14.33 3.45 2.07
C GLY A 289 -14.41 4.97 2.10
N ILE A 290 -15.28 5.57 2.98
CA ILE A 290 -15.33 7.02 3.17
C ILE A 290 -14.31 7.52 4.21
N ALA A 291 -13.67 6.65 4.96
CA ALA A 291 -12.72 7.01 6.01
C ALA A 291 -11.56 7.92 5.53
N PRO A 292 -11.03 7.79 4.28
CA PRO A 292 -10.02 8.71 3.77
C PRO A 292 -10.43 10.19 3.81
N VAL A 293 -11.72 10.50 3.72
CA VAL A 293 -12.22 11.89 3.84
C VAL A 293 -11.86 12.48 5.20
N HIS A 294 -12.20 11.75 6.26
CA HIS A 294 -11.96 12.20 7.62
C HIS A 294 -10.46 12.19 7.97
N ALA A 295 -9.73 11.17 7.50
CA ALA A 295 -8.29 11.09 7.67
C ALA A 295 -7.57 12.25 6.98
N THR A 296 -7.95 12.56 5.73
CA THR A 296 -7.40 13.67 4.95
C THR A 296 -7.66 15.01 5.62
N ARG A 297 -8.92 15.29 5.98
CA ARG A 297 -9.28 16.57 6.67
C ARG A 297 -8.46 16.76 7.93
N ARG A 298 -8.38 15.73 8.79
CA ARG A 298 -7.60 15.78 10.03
C ARG A 298 -6.09 15.90 9.78
N CYS A 299 -5.57 15.26 8.74
CA CYS A 299 -4.17 15.34 8.38
C CYS A 299 -3.81 16.75 7.87
N LEU A 300 -4.63 17.33 7.00
CA LEU A 300 -4.45 18.69 6.48
C LEU A 300 -4.56 19.74 7.58
N GLU A 301 -5.53 19.61 8.50
CA GLU A 301 -5.64 20.47 9.69
C GLU A 301 -4.34 20.46 10.51
N ARG A 302 -3.78 19.28 10.78
CA ARG A 302 -2.50 19.15 11.50
C ARG A 302 -1.31 19.71 10.74
N ALA A 303 -1.32 19.64 9.41
CA ALA A 303 -0.30 20.22 8.55
C ALA A 303 -0.45 21.75 8.42
N GLY A 304 -1.60 22.32 8.80
CA GLY A 304 -1.93 23.73 8.54
C GLY A 304 -2.16 24.01 7.06
N TRP A 305 -2.66 23.01 6.29
CA TRP A 305 -2.88 23.12 4.86
C TRP A 305 -4.37 23.05 4.50
N ARG A 306 -4.71 23.69 3.38
CA ARG A 306 -5.97 23.46 2.68
C ARG A 306 -5.77 22.37 1.63
N LEU A 307 -6.84 21.71 1.20
CA LEU A 307 -6.75 20.68 0.15
C LEU A 307 -6.23 21.28 -1.18
N ASP A 308 -6.62 22.51 -1.49
CA ASP A 308 -6.15 23.23 -2.68
C ASP A 308 -4.64 23.50 -2.69
N ASP A 309 -4.00 23.49 -1.51
CA ASP A 309 -2.55 23.68 -1.39
C ASP A 309 -1.77 22.40 -1.78
N VAL A 310 -2.45 21.25 -1.89
CA VAL A 310 -1.82 19.96 -2.20
C VAL A 310 -1.64 19.83 -3.70
N ASP A 311 -0.41 19.63 -4.14
CA ASP A 311 -0.06 19.50 -5.55
C ASP A 311 -0.38 18.13 -6.13
N LEU A 312 -0.13 17.07 -5.36
CA LEU A 312 -0.35 15.68 -5.75
C LEU A 312 -0.98 14.86 -4.62
N ILE A 313 -1.89 13.97 -5.00
CA ILE A 313 -2.58 13.06 -4.10
C ILE A 313 -2.44 11.63 -4.63
N GLU A 314 -1.94 10.73 -3.80
CA GLU A 314 -2.04 9.29 -4.01
C GLU A 314 -3.09 8.74 -3.06
N ALA A 315 -4.24 8.39 -3.60
CA ALA A 315 -5.36 7.79 -2.89
C ALA A 315 -5.51 6.33 -3.33
N ASN A 316 -5.37 5.38 -2.40
CA ASN A 316 -5.49 3.97 -2.77
C ASN A 316 -6.89 3.67 -3.29
N GLU A 317 -6.96 3.05 -4.46
CA GLU A 317 -8.20 2.65 -5.12
C GLU A 317 -8.56 1.22 -4.72
N ALA A 318 -9.07 1.01 -3.51
CA ALA A 318 -9.56 -0.31 -3.14
C ALA A 318 -10.72 -0.74 -4.06
N PHE A 319 -11.58 0.22 -4.40
CA PHE A 319 -12.69 0.09 -5.35
C PHE A 319 -12.93 1.45 -6.04
N ALA A 320 -13.39 1.44 -7.27
CA ALA A 320 -13.76 2.69 -7.97
C ALA A 320 -14.87 3.44 -7.25
N ALA A 321 -15.92 2.74 -6.79
CA ALA A 321 -16.97 3.35 -5.99
C ALA A 321 -16.43 4.08 -4.75
N GLN A 322 -15.46 3.48 -4.07
CA GLN A 322 -14.79 4.07 -2.91
C GLN A 322 -13.99 5.33 -3.29
N ALA A 323 -13.16 5.26 -4.34
CA ALA A 323 -12.34 6.40 -4.76
C ALA A 323 -13.20 7.58 -5.20
N ILE A 324 -14.26 7.33 -5.97
CA ILE A 324 -15.23 8.34 -6.41
C ILE A 324 -15.97 8.97 -5.22
N SER A 325 -16.40 8.17 -4.23
CA SER A 325 -17.06 8.67 -3.02
C SER A 325 -16.17 9.67 -2.27
N VAL A 326 -14.89 9.31 -2.08
CA VAL A 326 -13.91 10.19 -1.43
C VAL A 326 -13.71 11.46 -2.23
N GLY A 327 -13.57 11.36 -3.55
CA GLY A 327 -13.39 12.50 -4.44
C GLY A 327 -14.55 13.48 -4.39
N ARG A 328 -15.80 12.97 -4.41
CA ARG A 328 -17.01 13.80 -4.31
C ARG A 328 -17.10 14.58 -3.00
N VAL A 329 -16.78 13.92 -1.87
CA VAL A 329 -16.92 14.55 -0.54
C VAL A 329 -15.77 15.50 -0.23
N LEU A 330 -14.57 15.24 -0.77
CA LEU A 330 -13.42 16.13 -0.64
C LEU A 330 -13.42 17.25 -1.69
N GLU A 331 -14.14 17.08 -2.80
CA GLU A 331 -14.16 17.98 -3.96
C GLU A 331 -12.73 18.20 -4.53
N TRP A 332 -11.90 17.14 -4.52
CA TRP A 332 -10.53 17.23 -5.02
C TRP A 332 -10.46 17.39 -6.54
N ASP A 333 -9.36 17.98 -7.02
CA ASP A 333 -9.06 18.02 -8.44
C ASP A 333 -8.52 16.66 -8.91
N GLU A 334 -9.31 15.88 -9.67
CA GLU A 334 -8.94 14.56 -10.18
C GLU A 334 -7.66 14.56 -11.03
N ARG A 335 -7.27 15.73 -11.59
CA ARG A 335 -6.01 15.87 -12.34
C ARG A 335 -4.77 15.77 -11.45
N ARG A 336 -4.94 15.94 -10.14
CA ARG A 336 -3.87 15.81 -9.13
C ARG A 336 -3.87 14.44 -8.43
N VAL A 337 -4.89 13.59 -8.70
CA VAL A 337 -5.10 12.31 -8.01
C VAL A 337 -4.64 11.14 -8.87
N ASN A 338 -3.80 10.26 -8.29
CA ASN A 338 -3.34 9.04 -8.92
C ASN A 338 -2.91 9.29 -10.38
N VAL A 339 -2.01 10.24 -10.55
CA VAL A 339 -1.62 10.75 -11.87
C VAL A 339 -0.92 9.70 -12.74
N ASN A 340 -0.41 8.64 -12.12
CA ASN A 340 0.21 7.49 -12.77
C ASN A 340 -0.64 6.20 -12.66
N GLY A 341 -1.94 6.33 -12.40
CA GLY A 341 -2.83 5.20 -12.10
C GLY A 341 -2.78 4.80 -10.63
N GLY A 342 -3.83 4.15 -10.16
CA GLY A 342 -3.96 3.67 -8.78
C GLY A 342 -4.07 2.16 -8.68
N ALA A 343 -4.54 1.66 -7.54
CA ALA A 343 -4.53 0.23 -7.22
C ALA A 343 -5.44 -0.64 -8.10
N ILE A 344 -6.45 -0.07 -8.74
CA ILE A 344 -7.27 -0.80 -9.73
C ILE A 344 -6.42 -1.27 -10.90
N ALA A 345 -5.47 -0.43 -11.34
CA ALA A 345 -4.55 -0.76 -12.41
C ALA A 345 -3.27 -1.43 -11.92
N LEU A 346 -2.66 -0.91 -10.84
CA LEU A 346 -1.34 -1.33 -10.36
C LEU A 346 -1.39 -2.52 -9.40
N GLY A 347 -2.51 -2.72 -8.69
CA GLY A 347 -2.67 -3.77 -7.69
C GLY A 347 -2.62 -3.29 -6.24
N HIS A 348 -3.06 -4.18 -5.32
CA HIS A 348 -3.24 -3.86 -3.90
C HIS A 348 -2.65 -4.93 -2.97
N PRO A 349 -1.32 -5.08 -2.89
CA PRO A 349 -0.68 -5.93 -1.87
C PRO A 349 -0.93 -5.29 -0.49
N ILE A 350 -1.95 -5.78 0.24
CA ILE A 350 -2.63 -5.04 1.32
C ILE A 350 -1.67 -4.46 2.37
N GLY A 351 -0.75 -5.25 2.92
CA GLY A 351 0.20 -4.77 3.93
C GLY A 351 1.24 -3.78 3.41
N ALA A 352 1.54 -3.80 2.10
CA ALA A 352 2.52 -2.93 1.46
C ALA A 352 1.92 -1.63 0.90
N SER A 353 0.62 -1.63 0.59
CA SER A 353 -0.03 -0.60 -0.23
C SER A 353 0.11 0.82 0.32
N GLY A 354 0.01 1.00 1.63
CA GLY A 354 0.16 2.32 2.24
C GLY A 354 1.54 2.95 1.96
N CYS A 355 2.61 2.16 2.03
CA CYS A 355 3.95 2.63 1.68
C CYS A 355 4.13 2.73 0.16
N ARG A 356 3.54 1.80 -0.63
CA ARG A 356 3.60 1.83 -2.08
C ARG A 356 3.08 3.16 -2.65
N ILE A 357 1.91 3.63 -2.19
CA ILE A 357 1.35 4.91 -2.65
C ILE A 357 2.26 6.09 -2.29
N LEU A 358 2.87 6.06 -1.11
CA LEU A 358 3.80 7.12 -0.71
C LEU A 358 5.10 7.10 -1.54
N VAL A 359 5.67 5.92 -1.82
CA VAL A 359 6.84 5.80 -2.70
C VAL A 359 6.56 6.44 -4.06
N SER A 360 5.44 6.07 -4.69
CA SER A 360 5.04 6.65 -5.98
C SER A 360 4.79 8.15 -5.88
N LEU A 361 4.14 8.62 -4.81
CA LEU A 361 3.92 10.05 -4.56
C LEU A 361 5.24 10.82 -4.49
N VAL A 362 6.19 10.37 -3.68
CA VAL A 362 7.49 11.07 -3.50
C VAL A 362 8.26 11.13 -4.81
N HIS A 363 8.33 10.04 -5.56
CA HIS A 363 9.00 10.03 -6.87
C HIS A 363 8.30 10.93 -7.89
N GLU A 364 6.97 10.95 -7.90
CA GLU A 364 6.22 11.81 -8.82
C GLU A 364 6.33 13.28 -8.43
N MET A 365 6.36 13.61 -7.14
CA MET A 365 6.65 14.96 -6.65
C MET A 365 8.01 15.46 -7.12
N ILE A 366 9.04 14.60 -7.10
CA ILE A 366 10.38 14.93 -7.61
C ILE A 366 10.31 15.23 -9.11
N LYS A 367 9.65 14.36 -9.89
CA LYS A 367 9.60 14.46 -11.36
C LYS A 367 8.78 15.64 -11.88
N ARG A 368 7.85 16.16 -11.07
CA ARG A 368 6.99 17.32 -11.41
C ARG A 368 7.41 18.61 -10.73
N ASP A 369 8.44 18.57 -9.89
CA ASP A 369 8.80 19.66 -8.99
C ASP A 369 7.63 20.13 -8.11
N ALA A 370 6.79 19.16 -7.69
CA ALA A 370 5.67 19.39 -6.78
C ALA A 370 6.18 19.47 -5.34
N ARG A 371 5.58 20.34 -4.54
CA ARG A 371 6.05 20.63 -3.17
C ARG A 371 5.24 19.92 -2.11
N LYS A 372 3.90 19.88 -2.21
CA LYS A 372 3.00 19.31 -1.20
C LYS A 372 2.31 18.07 -1.72
N GLY A 373 2.47 16.97 -1.02
CA GLY A 373 1.89 15.68 -1.37
C GLY A 373 1.05 15.10 -0.24
N LEU A 374 0.02 14.33 -0.60
CA LEU A 374 -0.86 13.63 0.32
C LEU A 374 -1.02 12.18 -0.12
N ALA A 375 -0.76 11.24 0.79
CA ALA A 375 -1.10 9.83 0.62
C ALA A 375 -2.26 9.47 1.55
N THR A 376 -3.30 8.78 1.06
CA THR A 376 -4.45 8.38 1.87
C THR A 376 -5.04 7.06 1.42
N LEU A 377 -5.59 6.29 2.35
CA LEU A 377 -6.30 5.05 2.04
C LEU A 377 -7.33 4.66 3.11
N CYS A 378 -8.35 3.92 2.67
CA CYS A 378 -9.30 3.25 3.55
C CYS A 378 -8.70 1.93 4.07
N ILE A 379 -9.24 1.45 5.17
CA ILE A 379 -8.76 0.28 5.90
C ILE A 379 -9.95 -0.59 6.27
N GLY A 380 -9.82 -1.90 6.07
CA GLY A 380 -10.78 -2.89 6.56
C GLY A 380 -11.10 -2.69 8.04
N GLY A 381 -12.36 -2.91 8.44
CA GLY A 381 -12.80 -2.64 9.81
C GLY A 381 -13.31 -1.21 10.05
N GLY A 382 -13.38 -0.37 9.02
CA GLY A 382 -13.94 0.99 9.15
C GLY A 382 -12.91 2.02 9.62
N GLN A 383 -11.72 1.98 9.07
CA GLN A 383 -10.68 2.96 9.41
C GLN A 383 -10.11 3.64 8.15
N GLY A 384 -9.36 4.71 8.35
CA GLY A 384 -8.64 5.41 7.31
C GLY A 384 -7.40 6.12 7.83
N VAL A 385 -6.42 6.25 6.97
CA VAL A 385 -5.18 6.96 7.28
C VAL A 385 -4.84 7.96 6.18
N ALA A 386 -4.15 9.03 6.57
CA ALA A 386 -3.57 10.00 5.66
C ALA A 386 -2.22 10.48 6.18
N LEU A 387 -1.30 10.75 5.26
CA LEU A 387 0.04 11.26 5.54
C LEU A 387 0.35 12.39 4.56
N ALA A 388 0.76 13.54 5.08
CA ALA A 388 1.17 14.71 4.32
C ALA A 388 2.69 14.82 4.30
N VAL A 389 3.26 15.05 3.13
CA VAL A 389 4.69 15.23 2.90
C VAL A 389 4.97 16.52 2.15
N GLU A 390 6.14 17.11 2.40
CA GLU A 390 6.57 18.34 1.75
C GLU A 390 8.01 18.21 1.22
N ARG A 391 8.24 18.69 0.00
CA ARG A 391 9.58 18.89 -0.55
C ARG A 391 10.06 20.33 -0.31
N ALA A 392 11.35 20.50 -0.26
CA ALA A 392 11.99 21.81 -0.09
C ALA A 392 11.74 22.74 -1.28
#